data_218be2bea0517d346b655abdfc114387
#
_entry.id   218be2bea0517d346b655abdfc114387
#
_cell.length_a   1.000
_cell.length_b   1.000
_cell.length_c   1.000
_cell.angle_alpha   90.00
_cell.angle_beta   90.00
_cell.angle_gamma   90.00
#
_symmetry.space_group_name_H-M   'P 1'
#
loop_
_entity.id
_entity.type
_entity.pdbx_description
1 polymer ?
#
loop_
_entity_poly.entity_id
_entity_poly.type
_entity_poly.pdbx_seq_one_letter_code
_entity_poly.pdbx_strand_id
1 'polypeptide(L)'
;MALAMPHPHGKDPGFSPRPLAMAIPAPNARPDGILSPAGAFFATTRTSQGRPLLQSERNATLMIDVLRSYVAAGKFRLHDFVVMPDHLHLLMRVGSGMTIQKAMPFIKGGFSYRLKKECGYWGEVWQRGFSEARVERQPSFRQHREYIAENPVSAGLAGSPEGFPYCFTYLAGRKAAGAKAQ
;
A
#
# COMPACT_ATOMS: atom_id res chain seq x y z
N MET A 1 -11.33 52.57 20.93
CA MET A 1 -10.30 51.65 21.38
C MET A 1 -10.84 50.22 21.22
N ALA A 2 -10.52 49.56 20.14
CA ALA A 2 -10.90 48.17 19.88
C ALA A 2 -9.63 47.35 19.92
N LEU A 3 -9.51 46.46 20.91
CA LEU A 3 -8.40 45.52 21.01
C LEU A 3 -8.55 44.41 19.97
N ALA A 4 -7.56 44.33 19.05
CA ALA A 4 -7.43 43.23 18.13
C ALA A 4 -6.89 42.00 18.90
N MET A 5 -7.64 40.89 18.85
CA MET A 5 -7.20 39.59 19.33
C MET A 5 -6.25 38.98 18.30
N PRO A 6 -5.09 38.42 18.69
CA PRO A 6 -4.24 37.69 17.80
C PRO A 6 -4.82 36.29 17.52
N HIS A 7 -4.92 35.95 16.22
CA HIS A 7 -5.21 34.58 15.78
C HIS A 7 -4.02 33.67 16.14
N PRO A 8 -4.25 32.50 16.74
CA PRO A 8 -3.20 31.52 16.90
C PRO A 8 -2.91 30.89 15.55
N HIS A 9 -1.73 31.14 15.00
CA HIS A 9 -1.18 30.35 13.91
C HIS A 9 -1.02 28.91 14.41
N GLY A 10 -1.93 28.05 14.03
CA GLY A 10 -1.77 26.61 14.15
C GLY A 10 -0.56 26.21 13.31
N LYS A 11 0.52 25.85 13.99
CA LYS A 11 1.63 25.14 13.36
C LYS A 11 1.07 23.83 12.84
N ASP A 12 1.14 23.63 11.52
CA ASP A 12 0.99 22.31 10.93
C ASP A 12 1.91 21.36 11.72
N PRO A 13 1.41 20.19 12.16
CA PRO A 13 2.27 19.19 12.75
C PRO A 13 3.19 18.71 11.63
N GLY A 14 4.38 19.31 11.59
CA GLY A 14 5.44 18.94 10.71
C GLY A 14 5.63 17.44 10.75
N PHE A 15 5.63 16.89 9.58
CA PHE A 15 6.09 15.58 9.17
C PHE A 15 7.01 14.93 10.22
N SER A 16 6.49 13.87 10.82
CA SER A 16 7.18 13.04 11.80
C SER A 16 8.48 12.46 11.24
N PRO A 17 9.56 12.37 12.02
CA PRO A 17 10.84 11.89 11.55
C PRO A 17 10.72 10.47 11.02
N ARG A 18 11.24 10.26 9.82
CA ARG A 18 11.38 8.97 9.17
C ARG A 18 12.05 7.97 10.12
N PRO A 19 11.46 6.80 10.39
CA PRO A 19 12.25 5.68 10.88
C PRO A 19 13.30 5.34 9.83
N LEU A 20 14.47 4.90 10.28
CA LEU A 20 15.68 4.62 9.50
C LEU A 20 15.37 4.18 8.08
N ALA A 21 15.77 5.01 7.14
CA ALA A 21 15.38 4.99 5.76
C ALA A 21 15.68 3.65 5.09
N MET A 22 14.65 2.83 4.92
CA MET A 22 14.57 2.12 3.67
C MET A 22 14.15 3.16 2.63
N ALA A 23 15.14 3.74 1.95
CA ALA A 23 14.92 4.70 0.89
C ALA A 23 13.92 4.06 -0.07
N ILE A 24 12.74 4.68 -0.22
CA ILE A 24 11.82 4.30 -1.28
C ILE A 24 12.61 4.52 -2.56
N PRO A 25 13.00 3.48 -3.31
CA PRO A 25 13.73 3.67 -4.56
C PRO A 25 12.91 4.61 -5.43
N ALA A 26 13.58 5.53 -6.12
CA ALA A 26 12.91 6.38 -7.09
C ALA A 26 12.07 5.52 -8.05
N PRO A 27 10.91 6.01 -8.53
CA PRO A 27 10.09 5.24 -9.48
C PRO A 27 10.97 4.86 -10.66
N ASN A 28 11.39 3.61 -10.70
CA ASN A 28 12.15 3.07 -11.82
C ASN A 28 11.18 2.81 -12.98
N ALA A 29 10.99 3.81 -13.82
CA ALA A 29 10.73 3.52 -15.22
C ALA A 29 12.02 2.85 -15.75
N ARG A 30 12.13 1.52 -15.67
CA ARG A 30 13.18 0.80 -16.39
C ARG A 30 12.83 0.86 -17.87
N PRO A 31 13.65 1.53 -18.71
CA PRO A 31 13.35 1.72 -20.13
C PRO A 31 13.41 0.42 -20.93
N ASP A 32 13.98 -0.65 -20.41
CA ASP A 32 14.62 -1.67 -21.20
C ASP A 32 13.88 -2.99 -21.32
N GLY A 33 12.61 -3.07 -20.98
CA GLY A 33 11.83 -4.31 -21.21
C GLY A 33 12.37 -5.57 -20.51
N ILE A 34 13.36 -5.44 -19.62
CA ILE A 34 13.94 -6.56 -18.86
C ILE A 34 12.90 -7.00 -17.85
N LEU A 35 12.27 -8.13 -18.15
CA LEU A 35 11.30 -8.77 -17.25
C LEU A 35 12.03 -9.25 -16.00
N SER A 36 11.62 -8.76 -14.84
CA SER A 36 12.14 -9.25 -13.55
C SER A 36 11.83 -10.75 -13.44
N PRO A 37 12.83 -11.61 -13.17
CA PRO A 37 12.59 -13.04 -13.01
C PRO A 37 11.67 -13.31 -11.83
N ALA A 38 11.10 -14.52 -11.76
CA ALA A 38 10.29 -14.97 -10.64
C ALA A 38 11.00 -14.71 -9.30
N GLY A 39 10.25 -14.22 -8.28
CA GLY A 39 10.83 -13.90 -6.99
C GLY A 39 9.88 -13.13 -6.08
N ALA A 40 10.37 -12.80 -4.89
CA ALA A 40 9.67 -11.92 -3.96
C ALA A 40 10.08 -10.45 -4.20
N PHE A 41 9.11 -9.55 -4.10
CA PHE A 41 9.29 -8.12 -4.31
C PHE A 41 8.54 -7.34 -3.25
N PHE A 42 9.18 -6.30 -2.74
CA PHE A 42 8.52 -5.22 -2.06
C PHE A 42 8.20 -4.13 -3.08
N ALA A 43 6.94 -3.74 -3.18
CA ALA A 43 6.50 -2.74 -4.14
C ALA A 43 5.69 -1.65 -3.46
N THR A 44 5.85 -0.41 -3.95
CA THR A 44 5.09 0.76 -3.49
C THR A 44 4.50 1.49 -4.68
N THR A 45 3.22 1.84 -4.60
CA THR A 45 2.57 2.73 -5.57
C THR A 45 1.80 3.83 -4.84
N ARG A 46 1.78 5.03 -5.42
CA ARG A 46 1.12 6.20 -4.84
C ARG A 46 -0.06 6.64 -5.70
N THR A 47 -1.04 7.23 -5.05
CA THR A 47 -2.13 7.92 -5.73
C THR A 47 -1.62 9.16 -6.45
N SER A 48 -2.32 9.58 -7.50
CA SER A 48 -1.99 10.79 -8.26
C SER A 48 -1.98 12.00 -7.34
N GLN A 49 -0.87 12.77 -7.39
CA GLN A 49 -0.64 13.97 -6.58
C GLN A 49 -0.68 13.73 -5.05
N GLY A 50 -0.49 12.50 -4.58
CA GLY A 50 -0.56 12.17 -3.16
C GLY A 50 -1.95 12.36 -2.53
N ARG A 51 -3.01 12.40 -3.33
CA ARG A 51 -4.37 12.57 -2.80
C ARG A 51 -4.76 11.38 -1.91
N PRO A 52 -5.44 11.60 -0.77
CA PRO A 52 -5.81 10.52 0.16
C PRO A 52 -7.00 9.70 -0.37
N LEU A 53 -6.91 9.23 -1.60
CA LEU A 53 -7.98 8.53 -2.32
C LEU A 53 -8.34 7.18 -1.69
N LEU A 54 -7.39 6.56 -0.97
CA LEU A 54 -7.57 5.29 -0.28
C LEU A 54 -7.98 5.46 1.19
N GLN A 55 -8.21 6.69 1.66
CA GLN A 55 -8.54 6.97 3.07
C GLN A 55 -9.95 6.50 3.45
N SER A 56 -10.91 6.51 2.52
CA SER A 56 -12.26 6.06 2.83
C SER A 56 -12.31 4.54 2.98
N GLU A 57 -13.09 4.05 3.94
CA GLU A 57 -13.34 2.62 4.14
C GLU A 57 -13.75 1.91 2.84
N ARG A 58 -14.65 2.53 2.07
CA ARG A 58 -15.09 2.00 0.78
C ARG A 58 -13.93 1.76 -0.17
N ASN A 59 -13.04 2.74 -0.34
CA ASN A 59 -11.94 2.65 -1.30
C ASN A 59 -10.84 1.72 -0.81
N ALA A 60 -10.53 1.72 0.50
CA ALA A 60 -9.58 0.80 1.09
C ALA A 60 -10.05 -0.66 0.97
N THR A 61 -11.33 -0.93 1.27
CA THR A 61 -11.92 -2.27 1.10
C THR A 61 -11.92 -2.69 -0.36
N LEU A 62 -12.30 -1.81 -1.28
CA LEU A 62 -12.24 -2.06 -2.72
C LEU A 62 -10.81 -2.44 -3.18
N MET A 63 -9.78 -1.76 -2.64
CA MET A 63 -8.39 -2.09 -2.94
C MET A 63 -8.02 -3.49 -2.44
N ILE A 64 -8.43 -3.85 -1.23
CA ILE A 64 -8.21 -5.18 -0.66
C ILE A 64 -8.90 -6.25 -1.49
N ASP A 65 -10.12 -6.00 -1.96
CA ASP A 65 -10.87 -6.95 -2.80
C ASP A 65 -10.22 -7.14 -4.17
N VAL A 66 -9.65 -6.09 -4.74
CA VAL A 66 -8.85 -6.20 -5.97
C VAL A 66 -7.62 -7.09 -5.75
N LEU A 67 -6.89 -6.90 -4.65
CA LEU A 67 -5.75 -7.75 -4.32
C LEU A 67 -6.19 -9.22 -4.16
N ARG A 68 -7.25 -9.47 -3.41
CA ARG A 68 -7.81 -10.82 -3.19
C ARG A 68 -8.23 -11.50 -4.48
N SER A 69 -8.86 -10.77 -5.40
CA SER A 69 -9.32 -11.32 -6.68
C SER A 69 -8.15 -11.80 -7.54
N TYR A 70 -7.05 -11.06 -7.59
CA TYR A 70 -5.87 -11.47 -8.35
C TYR A 70 -5.07 -12.59 -7.66
N VAL A 71 -5.05 -12.63 -6.33
CA VAL A 71 -4.48 -13.76 -5.57
C VAL A 71 -5.30 -15.04 -5.86
N ALA A 72 -6.64 -14.96 -5.80
CA ALA A 72 -7.52 -16.07 -6.12
C ALA A 72 -7.38 -16.55 -7.58
N ALA A 73 -7.13 -15.62 -8.50
CA ALA A 73 -6.84 -15.93 -9.91
C ALA A 73 -5.40 -16.45 -10.14
N GLY A 74 -4.62 -16.69 -9.09
CA GLY A 74 -3.26 -17.24 -9.18
C GLY A 74 -2.23 -16.30 -9.85
N LYS A 75 -2.53 -15.01 -9.96
CA LYS A 75 -1.62 -14.06 -10.63
C LYS A 75 -0.34 -13.81 -9.85
N PHE A 76 -0.41 -13.82 -8.53
CA PHE A 76 0.73 -13.70 -7.61
C PHE A 76 0.35 -14.21 -6.23
N ARG A 77 1.34 -14.43 -5.37
CA ARG A 77 1.14 -14.65 -3.93
C ARG A 77 1.37 -13.35 -3.18
N LEU A 78 0.44 -12.97 -2.31
CA LEU A 78 0.56 -11.82 -1.44
C LEU A 78 1.00 -12.30 -0.06
N HIS A 79 2.14 -11.78 0.42
CA HIS A 79 2.70 -12.13 1.74
C HIS A 79 2.35 -11.11 2.80
N ASP A 80 2.32 -9.84 2.42
CA ASP A 80 1.96 -8.74 3.31
C ASP A 80 1.53 -7.52 2.50
N PHE A 81 0.73 -6.64 3.12
CA PHE A 81 0.33 -5.37 2.51
C PHE A 81 -0.21 -4.39 3.56
N VAL A 82 -0.19 -3.13 3.20
CA VAL A 82 -0.94 -2.05 3.88
C VAL A 82 -1.47 -1.05 2.86
N VAL A 83 -2.74 -0.70 3.01
CA VAL A 83 -3.42 0.33 2.22
C VAL A 83 -3.41 1.62 3.03
N MET A 84 -2.48 2.51 2.73
CA MET A 84 -2.37 3.83 3.35
C MET A 84 -3.28 4.83 2.62
N PRO A 85 -3.60 5.99 3.19
CA PRO A 85 -4.51 6.95 2.58
C PRO A 85 -4.14 7.36 1.15
N ASP A 86 -2.85 7.49 0.84
CA ASP A 86 -2.32 8.00 -0.43
C ASP A 86 -1.38 7.04 -1.15
N HIS A 87 -1.15 5.85 -0.59
CA HIS A 87 -0.25 4.86 -1.19
C HIS A 87 -0.54 3.43 -0.71
N LEU A 88 0.08 2.47 -1.39
CA LEU A 88 -0.04 1.05 -1.13
C LEU A 88 1.36 0.43 -1.06
N HIS A 89 1.63 -0.31 0.01
CA HIS A 89 2.80 -1.18 0.11
C HIS A 89 2.39 -2.64 -0.04
N LEU A 90 3.17 -3.40 -0.80
CA LEU A 90 2.94 -4.81 -1.08
C LEU A 90 4.24 -5.59 -0.92
N LEU A 91 4.18 -6.71 -0.21
CA LEU A 91 5.19 -7.74 -0.25
C LEU A 91 4.59 -8.95 -0.95
N MET A 92 5.02 -9.21 -2.18
CA MET A 92 4.44 -10.25 -3.03
C MET A 92 5.49 -11.11 -3.70
N ARG A 93 5.10 -12.32 -4.08
CA ARG A 93 5.90 -13.22 -4.93
C ARG A 93 5.19 -13.42 -6.27
N VAL A 94 5.94 -13.22 -7.32
CA VAL A 94 5.51 -13.57 -8.69
C VAL A 94 6.18 -14.87 -9.12
N GLY A 95 5.44 -15.70 -9.84
CA GLY A 95 5.91 -17.00 -10.36
C GLY A 95 6.30 -16.94 -11.84
N SER A 96 6.55 -18.10 -12.42
CA SER A 96 6.78 -18.25 -13.88
C SER A 96 5.59 -17.72 -14.67
N GLY A 97 5.83 -16.90 -15.68
CA GLY A 97 4.78 -16.29 -16.53
C GLY A 97 4.21 -14.96 -16.00
N MET A 98 4.53 -14.57 -14.78
CA MET A 98 4.17 -13.27 -14.21
C MET A 98 5.43 -12.51 -13.77
N THR A 99 5.46 -11.21 -14.04
CA THR A 99 6.52 -10.32 -13.56
C THR A 99 5.92 -9.24 -12.69
N ILE A 100 6.73 -8.59 -11.86
CA ILE A 100 6.25 -7.46 -11.05
C ILE A 100 5.75 -6.32 -11.95
N GLN A 101 6.38 -6.12 -13.11
CA GLN A 101 6.00 -5.12 -14.12
C GLN A 101 4.63 -5.43 -14.76
N LYS A 102 4.19 -6.69 -14.75
CA LYS A 102 2.83 -7.09 -15.17
C LYS A 102 1.85 -7.07 -14.02
N ALA A 103 2.26 -7.52 -12.82
CA ALA A 103 1.39 -7.59 -11.65
C ALA A 103 0.91 -6.21 -11.19
N MET A 104 1.80 -5.22 -11.13
CA MET A 104 1.45 -3.87 -10.67
C MET A 104 0.44 -3.15 -11.57
N PRO A 105 0.54 -3.17 -12.91
CA PRO A 105 -0.52 -2.69 -13.80
C PRO A 105 -1.88 -3.38 -13.60
N PHE A 106 -1.91 -4.70 -13.37
CA PHE A 106 -3.16 -5.39 -13.04
C PHE A 106 -3.80 -4.83 -11.76
N ILE A 107 -3.01 -4.67 -10.69
CA ILE A 107 -3.48 -4.14 -9.41
C ILE A 107 -3.99 -2.70 -9.59
N LYS A 108 -3.16 -1.83 -10.18
CA LYS A 108 -3.50 -0.41 -10.41
C LYS A 108 -4.71 -0.26 -11.34
N GLY A 109 -4.71 -0.98 -12.48
CA GLY A 109 -5.77 -0.93 -13.45
C GLY A 109 -7.07 -1.53 -12.93
N GLY A 110 -7.00 -2.65 -12.23
CA GLY A 110 -8.16 -3.30 -11.61
C GLY A 110 -8.85 -2.39 -10.60
N PHE A 111 -8.08 -1.73 -9.73
CA PHE A 111 -8.62 -0.75 -8.79
C PHE A 111 -9.24 0.45 -9.51
N SER A 112 -8.52 1.06 -10.47
CA SER A 112 -9.04 2.20 -11.22
C SER A 112 -10.34 1.88 -11.96
N TYR A 113 -10.42 0.69 -12.58
CA TYR A 113 -11.63 0.22 -13.26
C TYR A 113 -12.82 0.08 -12.30
N ARG A 114 -12.61 -0.59 -11.16
CA ARG A 114 -13.66 -0.78 -10.17
C ARG A 114 -14.06 0.52 -9.49
N LEU A 115 -13.10 1.40 -9.19
CA LEU A 115 -13.38 2.71 -8.60
C LEU A 115 -14.25 3.57 -9.54
N LYS A 116 -13.98 3.53 -10.85
CA LYS A 116 -14.82 4.19 -11.85
C LYS A 116 -16.21 3.55 -11.90
N LYS A 117 -16.28 2.24 -12.01
CA LYS A 117 -17.55 1.50 -12.19
C LYS A 117 -18.44 1.56 -10.96
N GLU A 118 -17.87 1.39 -9.76
CA GLU A 118 -18.62 1.20 -8.51
C GLU A 118 -18.76 2.49 -7.69
N CYS A 119 -17.86 3.46 -7.90
CA CYS A 119 -17.84 4.72 -7.15
C CYS A 119 -18.01 5.96 -8.04
N GLY A 120 -18.12 5.82 -9.36
CA GLY A 120 -18.27 6.95 -10.29
C GLY A 120 -17.06 7.88 -10.36
N TYR A 121 -15.87 7.42 -9.96
CA TYR A 121 -14.67 8.25 -9.95
C TYR A 121 -13.97 8.24 -11.32
N TRP A 122 -13.85 9.42 -11.94
CA TRP A 122 -13.28 9.58 -13.29
C TRP A 122 -11.91 10.25 -13.32
N GLY A 123 -11.37 10.62 -12.17
CA GLY A 123 -10.07 11.28 -12.08
C GLY A 123 -8.91 10.31 -12.26
N GLU A 124 -7.71 10.86 -12.42
CA GLU A 124 -6.48 10.08 -12.39
C GLU A 124 -6.30 9.48 -10.99
N VAL A 125 -6.11 8.15 -10.92
CA VAL A 125 -6.02 7.43 -9.65
C VAL A 125 -4.59 7.34 -9.15
N TRP A 126 -3.64 7.04 -10.03
CA TRP A 126 -2.29 6.67 -9.68
C TRP A 126 -1.23 7.58 -10.27
N GLN A 127 -0.17 7.83 -9.54
CA GLN A 127 1.07 8.31 -10.14
C GLN A 127 1.59 7.30 -11.16
N ARG A 128 2.32 7.79 -12.17
CA ARG A 128 3.00 6.93 -13.14
C ARG A 128 4.05 6.06 -12.45
N GLY A 129 4.22 4.84 -12.92
CA GLY A 129 5.20 3.90 -12.37
C GLY A 129 4.84 3.38 -10.98
N PHE A 130 5.81 2.77 -10.36
CA PHE A 130 5.81 2.26 -8.99
C PHE A 130 7.27 2.03 -8.59
N SER A 131 7.55 1.91 -7.29
CA SER A 131 8.86 1.51 -6.78
C SER A 131 8.87 0.03 -6.50
N GLU A 132 9.99 -0.65 -6.75
CA GLU A 132 10.17 -2.05 -6.41
C GLU A 132 11.55 -2.31 -5.84
N ALA A 133 11.63 -3.26 -4.91
CA ALA A 133 12.88 -3.85 -4.44
C ALA A 133 12.73 -5.36 -4.42
N ARG A 134 13.71 -6.06 -4.99
CA ARG A 134 13.75 -7.52 -4.93
C ARG A 134 14.16 -7.98 -3.54
N VAL A 135 13.42 -8.94 -2.99
CA VAL A 135 13.64 -9.49 -1.65
C VAL A 135 14.18 -10.90 -1.79
N GLU A 136 15.50 -11.06 -1.58
CA GLU A 136 16.20 -12.32 -1.85
C GLU A 136 16.46 -13.16 -0.59
N ARG A 137 16.56 -12.51 0.58
CA ARG A 137 16.98 -13.16 1.83
C ARG A 137 15.95 -13.02 2.94
N GLN A 138 15.91 -13.98 3.84
CA GLN A 138 14.99 -13.98 4.99
C GLN A 138 15.10 -12.73 5.91
N PRO A 139 16.28 -12.20 6.24
CA PRO A 139 16.36 -10.97 7.02
C PRO A 139 15.65 -9.81 6.34
N SER A 140 15.88 -9.60 5.04
CA SER A 140 15.22 -8.56 4.25
C SER A 140 13.71 -8.77 4.16
N PHE A 141 13.25 -10.02 4.04
CA PHE A 141 11.83 -10.34 4.02
C PHE A 141 11.12 -9.94 5.33
N ARG A 142 11.74 -10.24 6.49
CA ARG A 142 11.20 -9.83 7.80
C ARG A 142 11.18 -8.33 7.98
N GLN A 143 12.26 -7.63 7.62
CA GLN A 143 12.33 -6.17 7.67
C GLN A 143 11.21 -5.50 6.86
N HIS A 144 10.92 -6.01 5.65
CA HIS A 144 9.83 -5.45 4.84
C HIS A 144 8.46 -5.71 5.48
N ARG A 145 8.24 -6.87 6.10
CA ARG A 145 7.01 -7.14 6.83
C ARG A 145 6.82 -6.22 8.03
N GLU A 146 7.85 -6.06 8.84
CA GLU A 146 7.87 -5.13 9.98
C GLU A 146 7.61 -3.70 9.51
N TYR A 147 8.27 -3.27 8.43
CA TYR A 147 8.04 -1.96 7.83
C TYR A 147 6.59 -1.76 7.37
N ILE A 148 5.98 -2.75 6.71
CA ILE A 148 4.58 -2.70 6.28
C ILE A 148 3.66 -2.59 7.50
N ALA A 149 3.88 -3.41 8.52
CA ALA A 149 3.05 -3.44 9.73
C ALA A 149 3.13 -2.13 10.53
N GLU A 150 4.34 -1.54 10.64
CA GLU A 150 4.57 -0.30 11.40
C GLU A 150 4.17 0.97 10.63
N ASN A 151 3.89 0.89 9.33
CA ASN A 151 3.56 2.07 8.53
C ASN A 151 2.38 2.88 9.08
N PRO A 152 1.22 2.28 9.43
CA PRO A 152 0.08 3.02 9.99
C PRO A 152 0.38 3.61 11.36
N VAL A 153 1.18 2.93 12.19
CA VAL A 153 1.58 3.42 13.51
C VAL A 153 2.50 4.63 13.37
N SER A 154 3.51 4.53 12.50
CA SER A 154 4.43 5.63 12.20
C SER A 154 3.74 6.85 11.59
N ALA A 155 2.62 6.64 10.90
CA ALA A 155 1.78 7.71 10.33
C ALA A 155 0.72 8.24 11.32
N GLY A 156 0.66 7.72 12.56
CA GLY A 156 -0.33 8.13 13.56
C GLY A 156 -1.77 7.70 13.25
N LEU A 157 -1.96 6.71 12.36
CA LEU A 157 -3.28 6.21 11.95
C LEU A 157 -3.81 5.10 12.86
N ALA A 158 -2.94 4.46 13.65
CA ALA A 158 -3.29 3.43 14.61
C ALA A 158 -2.30 3.42 15.76
N GLY A 159 -2.72 2.92 16.93
CA GLY A 159 -1.86 2.75 18.11
C GLY A 159 -1.01 1.48 18.06
N SER A 160 -1.37 0.51 17.21
CA SER A 160 -0.62 -0.72 16.97
C SER A 160 -0.89 -1.24 15.55
N PRO A 161 -0.02 -2.09 14.99
CA PRO A 161 -0.23 -2.72 13.69
C PRO A 161 -1.56 -3.48 13.58
N GLU A 162 -1.97 -4.16 14.65
CA GLU A 162 -3.22 -4.92 14.73
C GLU A 162 -4.46 -4.04 14.77
N GLY A 163 -4.31 -2.76 15.13
CA GLY A 163 -5.40 -1.79 15.20
C GLY A 163 -5.77 -1.16 13.85
N PHE A 164 -4.96 -1.35 12.79
CA PHE A 164 -5.23 -0.74 11.49
C PHE A 164 -5.97 -1.71 10.55
N PRO A 165 -7.25 -1.42 10.18
CA PRO A 165 -8.11 -2.41 9.51
C PRO A 165 -7.71 -2.75 8.07
N TYR A 166 -6.88 -1.92 7.42
CA TYR A 166 -6.55 -2.06 6.00
C TYR A 166 -5.13 -2.61 5.77
N CYS A 167 -4.72 -3.56 6.62
CA CYS A 167 -3.44 -4.25 6.51
C CYS A 167 -3.59 -5.76 6.67
N PHE A 168 -2.56 -6.50 6.26
CA PHE A 168 -2.54 -7.96 6.36
C PHE A 168 -2.61 -8.44 7.81
N THR A 169 -1.87 -7.82 8.72
CA THR A 169 -1.79 -8.20 10.14
C THR A 169 -3.17 -8.19 10.80
N TYR A 170 -3.94 -7.12 10.63
CA TYR A 170 -5.31 -7.02 11.15
C TYR A 170 -6.24 -8.10 10.58
N LEU A 171 -6.22 -8.30 9.25
CA LEU A 171 -7.10 -9.26 8.59
C LEU A 171 -6.76 -10.71 8.94
N ALA A 172 -5.48 -11.02 9.13
CA ALA A 172 -5.02 -12.34 9.57
C ALA A 172 -5.45 -12.63 11.01
N GLY A 173 -5.34 -11.64 11.91
CA GLY A 173 -5.80 -11.73 13.29
C GLY A 173 -7.30 -12.01 13.41
N ARG A 174 -8.12 -11.31 12.64
CA ARG A 174 -9.58 -11.53 12.60
C ARG A 174 -9.95 -12.93 12.10
N LYS A 175 -9.25 -13.44 11.08
CA LYS A 175 -9.48 -14.80 10.58
C LYS A 175 -9.14 -15.85 11.64
N ALA A 176 -8.04 -15.67 12.36
CA ALA A 176 -7.64 -16.58 13.45
C ALA A 176 -8.62 -16.54 14.63
N ALA A 177 -9.15 -15.38 14.99
CA ALA A 177 -10.16 -15.24 16.04
C ALA A 177 -11.48 -15.91 15.65
N GLY A 178 -11.97 -15.73 14.41
CA GLY A 178 -13.19 -16.38 13.91
C GLY A 178 -13.08 -17.90 13.81
N ALA A 179 -11.88 -18.44 13.54
CA ALA A 179 -11.67 -19.89 13.48
C ALA A 179 -11.62 -20.57 14.87
N LYS A 180 -11.38 -19.83 15.95
CA LYS A 180 -11.40 -20.33 17.34
C LYS A 180 -12.80 -20.27 17.98
N ALA A 181 -13.75 -19.57 17.35
CA ALA A 181 -15.11 -19.40 17.86
C ALA A 181 -16.11 -20.40 17.26
N GLN A 182 -15.67 -21.31 16.42
CA GLN A 182 -16.42 -22.46 15.89
C GLN A 182 -15.92 -23.78 16.49
#